data_7e6fa5e6515436ae6e3d8c196ec8bbd0
#
_entry.id   7e6fa5e6515436ae6e3d8c196ec8bbd0
#
_cell.length_a   1.000
_cell.length_b   1.000
_cell.length_c   1.000
_cell.angle_alpha   90.00
_cell.angle_beta   90.00
_cell.angle_gamma   90.00
#
_symmetry.space_group_name_H-M   'P 1'
#
loop_
_entity.id
_entity.type
_entity.pdbx_description
1 polymer ?
#
loop_
_entity_poly.entity_id
_entity_poly.type
_entity_poly.pdbx_seq_one_letter_code
_entity_poly.pdbx_strand_id
1 'polypeptide(L)'
;SDGSTMLIINSHQPLTGPVAWYEAHIESDEGLNVMGGLFPGAPTIGVGFTPDTAWGATVNKPDLVDVYVLTLNPDDEDQYLLDGQWLDLEQSEVELDVLIWGFIPWSVTRTVYRSEHGPVMRTDHGTYAVRYAGMGELRQIEQWLAMNKARDFTSWRDAVALNHIQSFNFIYAGRDQHIYFVHNSEMPDRLPGWDWQLYLPGDRSELLWQDYLPFSALPQIQDPPSGFILSTNQTPFAISEAGS
;
A
#
# COMPACT_ATOMS: atom_id res chain seq x y z
N SER A 1 -34.51 -13.06 1.87
CA SER A 1 -33.15 -13.65 1.92
C SER A 1 -33.18 -14.85 2.86
N ASP A 2 -32.41 -15.85 2.58
CA ASP A 2 -32.23 -17.05 3.43
C ASP A 2 -31.23 -16.81 4.58
N GLY A 3 -30.74 -15.58 4.75
CA GLY A 3 -29.76 -15.19 5.76
C GLY A 3 -28.31 -15.55 5.44
N SER A 4 -28.04 -16.02 4.22
CA SER A 4 -26.65 -16.29 3.80
C SER A 4 -25.92 -15.03 3.37
N THR A 5 -24.62 -14.95 3.66
CA THR A 5 -23.71 -13.96 3.11
C THR A 5 -23.08 -14.49 1.84
N MET A 6 -22.88 -13.63 0.85
CA MET A 6 -22.24 -13.97 -0.42
C MET A 6 -21.18 -12.95 -0.78
N LEU A 7 -20.07 -13.42 -1.33
CA LEU A 7 -19.00 -12.58 -1.86
C LEU A 7 -18.74 -12.95 -3.33
N ILE A 8 -18.69 -11.92 -4.19
CA ILE A 8 -18.26 -12.02 -5.57
C ILE A 8 -17.05 -11.14 -5.76
N ILE A 9 -15.97 -11.70 -6.28
CA ILE A 9 -14.70 -10.99 -6.48
C ILE A 9 -14.29 -11.12 -7.96
N ASN A 10 -13.87 -10.00 -8.53
CA ASN A 10 -13.16 -9.94 -9.79
C ASN A 10 -12.10 -8.83 -9.72
N SER A 11 -10.86 -9.22 -9.53
CA SER A 11 -9.73 -8.28 -9.34
C SER A 11 -9.05 -7.83 -10.63
N HIS A 12 -9.63 -8.07 -11.80
CA HIS A 12 -9.16 -7.59 -13.11
C HIS A 12 -7.67 -7.80 -13.39
N GLN A 13 -7.10 -8.93 -12.97
CA GLN A 13 -5.72 -9.26 -13.27
C GLN A 13 -5.57 -9.85 -14.68
N PRO A 14 -4.40 -9.70 -15.33
CA PRO A 14 -4.13 -10.32 -16.62
C PRO A 14 -4.18 -11.85 -16.52
N LEU A 15 -4.54 -12.51 -17.62
CA LEU A 15 -4.62 -13.97 -17.69
C LEU A 15 -3.25 -14.65 -17.80
N THR A 16 -2.20 -13.88 -18.08
CA THR A 16 -0.83 -14.37 -18.25
C THR A 16 0.18 -13.37 -17.69
N GLY A 17 1.38 -13.86 -17.37
CA GLY A 17 2.47 -13.02 -16.86
C GLY A 17 2.60 -13.06 -15.33
N PRO A 18 3.52 -12.28 -14.76
CA PRO A 18 3.93 -12.42 -13.35
C PRO A 18 2.86 -11.94 -12.36
N VAL A 19 1.84 -11.21 -12.81
CA VAL A 19 0.74 -10.72 -11.98
C VAL A 19 -0.60 -11.41 -12.30
N ALA A 20 -0.56 -12.50 -13.06
CA ALA A 20 -1.73 -13.35 -13.26
C ALA A 20 -2.05 -14.13 -11.98
N TRP A 21 -3.34 -14.35 -11.70
CA TRP A 21 -3.73 -15.17 -10.56
C TRP A 21 -3.31 -16.64 -10.76
N TYR A 22 -2.72 -17.19 -9.71
CA TYR A 22 -2.52 -18.61 -9.54
C TYR A 22 -3.46 -19.09 -8.44
N GLU A 23 -4.31 -20.09 -8.74
CA GLU A 23 -5.23 -20.66 -7.76
C GLU A 23 -4.50 -21.71 -6.91
N ALA A 24 -4.65 -21.60 -5.59
CA ALA A 24 -4.06 -22.53 -4.64
C ALA A 24 -4.99 -22.80 -3.45
N HIS A 25 -4.89 -24.00 -2.91
CA HIS A 25 -5.43 -24.37 -1.61
C HIS A 25 -4.27 -24.70 -0.68
N ILE A 26 -4.15 -23.97 0.40
CA ILE A 26 -3.08 -24.12 1.39
C ILE A 26 -3.68 -24.62 2.70
N GLU A 27 -3.18 -25.74 3.18
CA GLU A 27 -3.62 -26.34 4.43
C GLU A 27 -2.43 -26.73 5.30
N SER A 28 -2.54 -26.54 6.61
CA SER A 28 -1.55 -26.99 7.59
C SER A 28 -2.21 -27.40 8.90
N ASP A 29 -1.55 -28.28 9.64
CA ASP A 29 -1.98 -28.74 10.98
C ASP A 29 -1.97 -27.60 12.02
N GLU A 30 -1.35 -26.46 11.70
CA GLU A 30 -1.33 -25.26 12.54
C GLU A 30 -2.55 -24.34 12.33
N GLY A 31 -3.58 -24.84 11.65
CA GLY A 31 -4.88 -24.19 11.52
C GLY A 31 -5.00 -23.25 10.30
N LEU A 32 -4.08 -23.31 9.35
CA LEU A 32 -4.26 -22.69 8.06
C LEU A 32 -5.12 -23.61 7.18
N ASN A 33 -6.21 -23.08 6.63
CA ASN A 33 -7.02 -23.75 5.61
C ASN A 33 -7.66 -22.65 4.76
N VAL A 34 -7.03 -22.33 3.65
CA VAL A 34 -7.40 -21.19 2.81
C VAL A 34 -7.27 -21.54 1.35
N MET A 35 -8.25 -21.12 0.55
CA MET A 35 -8.26 -21.31 -0.90
C MET A 35 -8.49 -19.96 -1.59
N GLY A 36 -7.85 -19.78 -2.74
CA GLY A 36 -8.05 -18.57 -3.56
C GLY A 36 -6.91 -18.28 -4.50
N GLY A 37 -6.82 -17.00 -4.90
CA GLY A 37 -5.80 -16.49 -5.81
C GLY A 37 -4.60 -15.88 -5.08
N LEU A 38 -3.43 -16.20 -5.57
CA LEU A 38 -2.16 -15.58 -5.20
C LEU A 38 -1.39 -15.17 -6.45
N PHE A 39 -0.43 -14.28 -6.32
CA PHE A 39 0.54 -14.04 -7.38
C PHE A 39 1.62 -15.12 -7.36
N PRO A 40 2.11 -15.56 -8.53
CA PRO A 40 3.18 -16.55 -8.60
C PRO A 40 4.39 -16.16 -7.74
N GLY A 41 4.74 -17.04 -6.79
CA GLY A 41 5.82 -16.79 -5.82
C GLY A 41 5.39 -16.16 -4.51
N ALA A 42 4.15 -15.68 -4.37
CA ALA A 42 3.64 -15.21 -3.09
C ALA A 42 3.35 -16.39 -2.15
N PRO A 43 3.67 -16.28 -0.85
CA PRO A 43 3.47 -17.38 0.11
C PRO A 43 2.06 -17.39 0.74
N THR A 44 1.20 -16.45 0.39
CA THR A 44 -0.13 -16.24 1.00
C THR A 44 -1.19 -16.03 -0.05
N ILE A 45 -2.45 -16.34 0.28
CA ILE A 45 -3.60 -16.06 -0.57
C ILE A 45 -3.96 -14.57 -0.47
N GLY A 46 -3.98 -13.89 -1.61
CA GLY A 46 -4.31 -12.47 -1.71
C GLY A 46 -5.81 -12.19 -1.74
N VAL A 47 -6.57 -13.01 -2.47
CA VAL A 47 -8.04 -12.97 -2.52
C VAL A 47 -8.56 -14.39 -2.40
N GLY A 48 -9.52 -14.62 -1.50
CA GLY A 48 -9.94 -15.99 -1.28
C GLY A 48 -10.88 -16.16 -0.09
N PHE A 49 -10.90 -17.38 0.41
CA PHE A 49 -11.80 -17.76 1.51
C PHE A 49 -11.20 -18.88 2.35
N THR A 50 -11.64 -18.93 3.60
CA THR A 50 -11.50 -20.02 4.55
C THR A 50 -12.86 -20.72 4.73
N PRO A 51 -12.99 -21.76 5.54
CA PRO A 51 -14.32 -22.30 5.89
C PRO A 51 -15.28 -21.29 6.49
N ASP A 52 -14.78 -20.19 7.08
CA ASP A 52 -15.60 -19.27 7.87
C ASP A 52 -15.62 -17.84 7.33
N THR A 53 -14.58 -17.43 6.60
CA THR A 53 -14.39 -16.05 6.12
C THR A 53 -14.08 -16.02 4.63
N ALA A 54 -14.46 -14.93 3.96
CA ALA A 54 -14.07 -14.68 2.57
C ALA A 54 -13.72 -13.19 2.41
N TRP A 55 -12.73 -12.89 1.56
CA TRP A 55 -12.34 -11.52 1.30
C TRP A 55 -11.90 -11.29 -0.14
N GLY A 56 -12.07 -10.05 -0.57
CA GLY A 56 -11.58 -9.54 -1.83
C GLY A 56 -10.74 -8.30 -1.64
N ALA A 57 -9.85 -8.08 -2.59
CA ALA A 57 -9.03 -6.89 -2.66
C ALA A 57 -9.23 -6.20 -4.01
N THR A 58 -9.39 -4.88 -3.99
CA THR A 58 -9.41 -4.06 -5.21
C THR A 58 -8.46 -2.88 -5.04
N VAL A 59 -7.95 -2.36 -6.16
CA VAL A 59 -7.08 -1.17 -6.14
C VAL A 59 -7.87 0.01 -5.58
N ASN A 60 -7.30 0.68 -4.59
CA ASN A 60 -7.70 2.01 -4.16
C ASN A 60 -6.75 3.07 -4.74
N LYS A 61 -7.07 4.34 -4.54
CA LYS A 61 -6.25 5.46 -5.05
C LYS A 61 -6.08 6.53 -3.97
N PRO A 62 -5.52 6.18 -2.81
CA PRO A 62 -5.15 7.20 -1.83
C PRO A 62 -3.97 8.01 -2.36
N ASP A 63 -3.84 9.23 -1.88
CA ASP A 63 -2.66 10.05 -2.09
C ASP A 63 -1.59 9.66 -1.06
N LEU A 64 -0.62 8.87 -1.49
CA LEU A 64 0.41 8.26 -0.64
C LEU A 64 1.83 8.72 -0.98
N VAL A 65 2.00 9.69 -1.87
CA VAL A 65 3.31 10.09 -2.37
C VAL A 65 3.44 11.59 -2.38
N ASP A 66 4.46 12.11 -1.72
CA ASP A 66 4.79 13.54 -1.72
C ASP A 66 6.15 13.78 -2.34
N VAL A 67 6.26 14.89 -3.08
CA VAL A 67 7.48 15.29 -3.76
C VAL A 67 7.97 16.62 -3.21
N TYR A 68 9.22 16.63 -2.77
CA TYR A 68 9.88 17.80 -2.19
C TYR A 68 10.93 18.35 -3.14
N VAL A 69 10.94 19.66 -3.31
CA VAL A 69 12.00 20.35 -4.07
C VAL A 69 13.15 20.65 -3.12
N LEU A 70 14.29 20.01 -3.35
CA LEU A 70 15.49 20.25 -2.52
C LEU A 70 16.27 21.47 -3.02
N THR A 71 16.71 22.30 -2.11
CA THR A 71 17.67 23.36 -2.37
C THR A 71 19.06 22.82 -2.11
N LEU A 72 19.89 22.67 -3.17
CA LEU A 72 21.26 22.21 -3.04
C LEU A 72 22.19 23.36 -2.61
N ASN A 73 23.26 23.01 -1.91
CA ASN A 73 24.33 23.93 -1.57
C ASN A 73 25.07 24.35 -2.87
N PRO A 74 25.17 25.66 -3.17
CA PRO A 74 25.85 26.14 -4.38
C PRO A 74 27.36 25.85 -4.42
N ASP A 75 27.97 25.60 -3.26
CA ASP A 75 29.41 25.28 -3.14
C ASP A 75 29.66 23.75 -3.08
N ASP A 76 28.61 22.95 -2.82
CA ASP A 76 28.68 21.49 -2.73
C ASP A 76 27.31 20.87 -3.07
N GLU A 77 27.16 20.42 -4.31
CA GLU A 77 25.88 19.86 -4.79
C GLU A 77 25.48 18.52 -4.14
N ASP A 78 26.34 17.92 -3.33
CA ASP A 78 26.01 16.74 -2.53
C ASP A 78 25.42 17.10 -1.15
N GLN A 79 25.17 18.40 -0.90
CA GLN A 79 24.47 18.89 0.28
C GLN A 79 23.13 19.54 -0.09
N TYR A 80 22.14 19.39 0.78
CA TYR A 80 20.83 20.06 0.67
C TYR A 80 20.49 20.83 1.95
N LEU A 81 19.65 21.85 1.80
CA LEU A 81 19.19 22.68 2.91
C LEU A 81 18.04 22.01 3.66
N LEU A 82 18.13 21.92 4.99
CA LEU A 82 17.02 21.54 5.88
C LEU A 82 17.09 22.37 7.16
N ASP A 83 16.03 23.08 7.49
CA ASP A 83 15.92 23.95 8.69
C ASP A 83 17.10 24.91 8.86
N GLY A 84 17.59 25.46 7.76
CA GLY A 84 18.70 26.41 7.75
C GLY A 84 20.09 25.77 7.88
N GLN A 85 20.20 24.46 7.81
CA GLN A 85 21.46 23.72 7.86
C GLN A 85 21.69 22.95 6.55
N TRP A 86 22.96 22.90 6.12
CA TRP A 86 23.38 22.06 5.01
C TRP A 86 23.64 20.64 5.52
N LEU A 87 22.91 19.67 4.99
CA LEU A 87 23.02 18.25 5.30
C LEU A 87 23.54 17.49 4.07
N ASP A 88 24.41 16.52 4.31
CA ASP A 88 24.93 15.67 3.25
C ASP A 88 23.82 14.73 2.70
N LEU A 89 23.77 14.58 1.38
CA LEU A 89 23.01 13.50 0.75
C LEU A 89 23.71 12.16 1.01
N GLU A 90 22.98 11.19 1.53
CA GLU A 90 23.47 9.82 1.61
C GLU A 90 23.67 9.28 0.19
N GLN A 91 24.83 8.70 -0.06
CA GLN A 91 25.19 8.15 -1.39
C GLN A 91 25.42 6.66 -1.28
N SER A 92 24.90 5.91 -2.24
CA SER A 92 25.22 4.50 -2.40
C SER A 92 25.34 4.14 -3.89
N GLU A 93 26.10 3.10 -4.19
CA GLU A 93 26.24 2.59 -5.54
C GLU A 93 25.36 1.37 -5.75
N VAL A 94 24.64 1.35 -6.87
CA VAL A 94 23.83 0.22 -7.31
C VAL A 94 24.34 -0.27 -8.65
N GLU A 95 24.67 -1.55 -8.72
CA GLU A 95 25.01 -2.22 -9.98
C GLU A 95 23.72 -2.74 -10.64
N LEU A 96 23.51 -2.33 -11.88
CA LEU A 96 22.35 -2.71 -12.69
C LEU A 96 22.81 -3.61 -13.83
N ASP A 97 22.41 -4.87 -13.79
CA ASP A 97 22.63 -5.81 -14.87
C ASP A 97 21.56 -5.64 -15.94
N VAL A 98 21.98 -5.27 -17.14
CA VAL A 98 21.11 -5.08 -18.30
C VAL A 98 21.50 -6.02 -19.42
N LEU A 99 20.54 -6.44 -20.23
CA LEU A 99 20.81 -7.21 -21.45
C LEU A 99 20.71 -6.28 -22.65
N ILE A 100 21.87 -5.93 -23.24
CA ILE A 100 21.92 -5.17 -24.49
C ILE A 100 21.46 -6.09 -25.63
N TRP A 101 20.49 -5.61 -26.43
CA TRP A 101 19.83 -6.37 -27.49
C TRP A 101 19.22 -7.69 -27.03
N GLY A 102 18.93 -7.82 -25.71
CA GLY A 102 18.28 -9.00 -25.13
C GLY A 102 19.18 -10.20 -24.87
N PHE A 103 20.47 -10.15 -25.21
CA PHE A 103 21.37 -11.29 -25.03
C PHE A 103 22.81 -10.97 -24.60
N ILE A 104 23.25 -9.70 -24.65
CA ILE A 104 24.59 -9.31 -24.20
C ILE A 104 24.47 -8.76 -22.77
N PRO A 105 25.00 -9.46 -21.74
CA PRO A 105 25.01 -8.93 -20.38
C PRO A 105 25.94 -7.73 -20.28
N TRP A 106 25.45 -6.68 -19.60
CA TRP A 106 26.20 -5.47 -19.34
C TRP A 106 25.83 -4.93 -17.97
N SER A 107 26.83 -4.69 -17.12
CA SER A 107 26.60 -4.09 -15.80
C SER A 107 26.91 -2.60 -15.84
N VAL A 108 26.02 -1.80 -15.28
CA VAL A 108 26.15 -0.34 -15.17
C VAL A 108 26.02 0.05 -13.71
N THR A 109 27.06 0.65 -13.15
CA THR A 109 27.01 1.23 -11.80
C THR A 109 26.35 2.61 -11.85
N ARG A 110 25.43 2.87 -10.92
CA ARG A 110 24.78 4.15 -10.73
C ARG A 110 24.88 4.57 -9.27
N THR A 111 25.25 5.83 -9.04
CA THR A 111 25.13 6.45 -7.73
C THR A 111 23.66 6.82 -7.50
N VAL A 112 23.11 6.41 -6.38
CA VAL A 112 21.78 6.79 -5.91
C VAL A 112 21.91 7.64 -4.67
N TYR A 113 21.03 8.62 -4.55
CA TYR A 113 21.06 9.62 -3.49
C TYR A 113 19.82 9.49 -2.63
N ARG A 114 19.98 9.77 -1.34
CA ARG A 114 18.88 9.78 -0.37
C ARG A 114 19.04 11.00 0.55
N SER A 115 17.91 11.60 0.91
CA SER A 115 17.77 12.63 1.92
C SER A 115 16.87 12.15 3.05
N GLU A 116 16.68 12.95 4.10
CA GLU A 116 15.68 12.71 5.15
C GLU A 116 14.24 12.54 4.58
N HIS A 117 13.97 13.17 3.43
CA HIS A 117 12.68 13.04 2.74
C HIS A 117 12.48 11.67 2.08
N GLY A 118 13.56 11.06 1.61
CA GLY A 118 13.56 9.79 0.88
C GLY A 118 14.53 9.79 -0.30
N PRO A 119 14.33 8.89 -1.28
CA PRO A 119 15.12 8.83 -2.50
C PRO A 119 15.15 10.16 -3.25
N VAL A 120 16.30 10.52 -3.79
CA VAL A 120 16.53 11.80 -4.48
C VAL A 120 16.73 11.57 -5.96
N MET A 121 16.06 12.38 -6.78
CA MET A 121 16.21 12.46 -8.22
C MET A 121 16.79 13.83 -8.62
N ARG A 122 17.89 13.83 -9.34
CA ARG A 122 18.48 15.02 -9.95
C ARG A 122 18.09 15.08 -11.43
N THR A 123 17.52 16.20 -11.84
CA THR A 123 17.06 16.44 -13.21
C THR A 123 17.54 17.80 -13.71
N ASP A 124 17.40 18.08 -15.00
CA ASP A 124 17.72 19.39 -15.59
C ASP A 124 16.82 20.53 -15.06
N HIS A 125 15.72 20.18 -14.39
CA HIS A 125 14.73 21.15 -13.86
C HIS A 125 14.83 21.35 -12.35
N GLY A 126 15.67 20.58 -11.67
CA GLY A 126 15.85 20.66 -10.23
C GLY A 126 16.14 19.31 -9.57
N THR A 127 16.33 19.36 -8.26
CA THR A 127 16.54 18.17 -7.42
C THR A 127 15.31 17.93 -6.57
N TYR A 128 14.83 16.72 -6.61
CA TYR A 128 13.56 16.32 -5.98
C TYR A 128 13.79 15.11 -5.07
N ALA A 129 13.18 15.13 -3.90
CA ALA A 129 13.08 13.94 -3.06
C ALA A 129 11.65 13.43 -3.07
N VAL A 130 11.49 12.11 -3.01
CA VAL A 130 10.17 11.45 -3.02
C VAL A 130 9.98 10.74 -1.70
N ARG A 131 8.87 11.05 -1.02
CA ARG A 131 8.41 10.33 0.17
C ARG A 131 7.14 9.59 -0.17
N TYR A 132 7.07 8.30 0.18
CA TYR A 132 5.89 7.48 -0.09
C TYR A 132 5.54 6.62 1.12
N ALA A 133 4.26 6.36 1.29
CA ALA A 133 3.76 5.49 2.35
C ALA A 133 4.31 4.07 2.20
N GLY A 134 4.58 3.42 3.32
CA GLY A 134 5.18 2.09 3.36
C GLY A 134 6.68 2.04 3.07
N MET A 135 7.35 3.20 3.03
CA MET A 135 8.80 3.23 2.85
C MET A 135 9.50 2.53 4.03
N GLY A 136 10.15 1.39 3.75
CA GLY A 136 10.79 0.55 4.77
C GLY A 136 9.86 -0.45 5.46
N GLU A 137 8.56 -0.48 5.15
CA GLU A 137 7.63 -1.50 5.66
C GLU A 137 7.79 -2.82 4.88
N LEU A 138 8.10 -3.91 5.59
CA LEU A 138 8.36 -5.24 5.01
C LEU A 138 7.41 -6.32 5.56
N ARG A 139 6.47 -5.96 6.43
CA ARG A 139 5.61 -6.92 7.15
C ARG A 139 4.27 -7.21 6.43
N GLN A 140 4.13 -6.87 5.16
CA GLN A 140 2.90 -7.15 4.39
C GLN A 140 2.50 -8.63 4.45
N ILE A 141 3.49 -9.54 4.43
CA ILE A 141 3.26 -10.98 4.51
C ILE A 141 2.66 -11.40 5.85
N GLU A 142 3.03 -10.73 6.95
CA GLU A 142 2.43 -10.97 8.27
C GLU A 142 0.94 -10.65 8.27
N GLN A 143 0.56 -9.51 7.70
CA GLN A 143 -0.85 -9.12 7.57
C GLN A 143 -1.63 -10.11 6.70
N TRP A 144 -1.10 -10.47 5.52
CA TRP A 144 -1.74 -11.46 4.66
C TRP A 144 -1.91 -12.81 5.37
N LEU A 145 -0.89 -13.28 6.07
CA LEU A 145 -0.94 -14.54 6.83
C LEU A 145 -1.97 -14.47 7.96
N ALA A 146 -2.04 -13.37 8.69
CA ALA A 146 -3.02 -13.17 9.73
C ALA A 146 -4.47 -13.17 9.16
N MET A 147 -4.70 -12.51 8.02
CA MET A 147 -5.98 -12.54 7.31
C MET A 147 -6.32 -13.97 6.85
N ASN A 148 -5.35 -14.72 6.32
CA ASN A 148 -5.54 -16.12 5.86
C ASN A 148 -5.87 -17.07 7.01
N LYS A 149 -5.46 -16.76 8.24
CA LYS A 149 -5.73 -17.55 9.46
C LYS A 149 -7.00 -17.12 10.21
N ALA A 150 -7.61 -16.00 9.83
CA ALA A 150 -8.79 -15.48 10.50
C ALA A 150 -10.00 -16.42 10.36
N ARG A 151 -10.80 -16.55 11.45
CA ARG A 151 -11.93 -17.46 11.51
C ARG A 151 -13.28 -16.77 11.73
N ASP A 152 -13.26 -15.45 11.94
CA ASP A 152 -14.44 -14.62 12.15
C ASP A 152 -14.12 -13.16 11.75
N PHE A 153 -15.13 -12.33 11.76
CA PHE A 153 -15.00 -10.91 11.43
C PHE A 153 -14.01 -10.19 12.34
N THR A 154 -14.02 -10.45 13.63
CA THR A 154 -13.15 -9.77 14.59
C THR A 154 -11.69 -10.08 14.31
N SER A 155 -11.32 -11.35 14.21
CA SER A 155 -9.94 -11.75 13.92
C SER A 155 -9.47 -11.30 12.54
N TRP A 156 -10.35 -11.27 11.54
CA TRP A 156 -10.02 -10.77 10.21
C TRP A 156 -9.82 -9.25 10.21
N ARG A 157 -10.71 -8.51 10.88
CA ARG A 157 -10.58 -7.05 11.01
C ARG A 157 -9.32 -6.65 11.78
N ASP A 158 -8.99 -7.38 12.85
CA ASP A 158 -7.76 -7.16 13.62
C ASP A 158 -6.50 -7.42 12.77
N ALA A 159 -6.55 -8.44 11.90
CA ALA A 159 -5.48 -8.71 10.94
C ALA A 159 -5.31 -7.55 9.93
N VAL A 160 -6.41 -7.02 9.39
CA VAL A 160 -6.35 -5.85 8.50
C VAL A 160 -5.87 -4.61 9.23
N ALA A 161 -6.23 -4.45 10.52
CA ALA A 161 -5.82 -3.32 11.35
C ALA A 161 -4.32 -3.28 11.68
N LEU A 162 -3.54 -4.33 11.37
CA LEU A 162 -2.07 -4.28 11.38
C LEU A 162 -1.53 -3.21 10.43
N ASN A 163 -2.27 -2.91 9.38
CA ASN A 163 -2.05 -1.83 8.41
C ASN A 163 -0.63 -1.84 7.80
N HIS A 164 -0.06 -3.02 7.56
CA HIS A 164 1.24 -3.18 6.89
C HIS A 164 1.13 -3.22 5.36
N ILE A 165 -0.09 -3.37 4.83
CA ILE A 165 -0.39 -3.33 3.40
C ILE A 165 -0.75 -1.88 3.05
N GLN A 166 0.08 -1.24 2.22
CA GLN A 166 0.03 0.19 1.99
C GLN A 166 -1.27 0.68 1.35
N SER A 167 -1.89 -0.15 0.49
CA SER A 167 -2.95 0.39 -0.38
C SER A 167 -3.82 -0.70 -1.02
N PHE A 168 -4.98 -1.00 -0.41
CA PHE A 168 -6.05 -1.81 -1.02
C PHE A 168 -7.41 -1.43 -0.45
N ASN A 169 -8.45 -1.49 -1.27
CA ASN A 169 -9.81 -1.66 -0.74
C ASN A 169 -10.00 -3.13 -0.39
N PHE A 170 -10.38 -3.43 0.83
CA PHE A 170 -10.78 -4.78 1.22
C PHE A 170 -12.29 -4.86 1.40
N ILE A 171 -12.86 -5.96 0.91
CA ILE A 171 -14.23 -6.38 1.22
C ILE A 171 -14.20 -7.74 1.90
N TYR A 172 -15.11 -7.93 2.85
CA TYR A 172 -15.24 -9.13 3.66
C TYR A 172 -16.69 -9.62 3.65
N ALA A 173 -16.86 -10.93 3.70
CA ALA A 173 -18.11 -11.58 4.04
C ALA A 173 -17.82 -12.85 4.84
N GLY A 174 -18.50 -13.06 5.95
CA GLY A 174 -18.28 -14.17 6.86
C GLY A 174 -19.52 -15.02 7.11
N ARG A 175 -19.31 -16.25 7.59
CA ARG A 175 -20.37 -17.14 8.10
C ARG A 175 -21.08 -16.56 9.30
N ASP A 176 -20.41 -15.66 10.03
CA ASP A 176 -20.94 -14.87 11.14
C ASP A 176 -21.92 -13.78 10.69
N GLN A 177 -22.28 -13.76 9.39
CA GLN A 177 -23.24 -12.85 8.77
C GLN A 177 -22.80 -11.39 8.70
N HIS A 178 -21.52 -11.10 8.94
CA HIS A 178 -20.96 -9.79 8.75
C HIS A 178 -20.52 -9.58 7.28
N ILE A 179 -20.78 -8.36 6.79
CA ILE A 179 -20.18 -7.81 5.57
C ILE A 179 -19.45 -6.51 5.92
N TYR A 180 -18.28 -6.32 5.34
CA TYR A 180 -17.45 -5.17 5.70
C TYR A 180 -16.64 -4.67 4.51
N PHE A 181 -16.39 -3.37 4.50
CA PHE A 181 -15.49 -2.70 3.59
C PHE A 181 -14.55 -1.79 4.37
N VAL A 182 -13.30 -1.73 3.94
CA VAL A 182 -12.34 -0.73 4.40
C VAL A 182 -11.46 -0.25 3.25
N HIS A 183 -11.28 1.06 3.17
CA HIS A 183 -10.25 1.68 2.36
C HIS A 183 -8.92 1.61 3.10
N ASN A 184 -8.32 0.40 3.12
CA ASN A 184 -7.06 0.15 3.82
C ASN A 184 -5.93 0.89 3.13
N SER A 185 -5.24 1.73 3.88
CA SER A 185 -4.06 2.46 3.39
C SER A 185 -3.25 3.02 4.55
N GLU A 186 -1.96 3.07 4.36
CA GLU A 186 -1.04 3.83 5.23
C GLU A 186 -1.16 5.33 4.88
N MET A 187 -2.31 5.93 5.20
CA MET A 187 -2.56 7.35 4.94
C MET A 187 -1.65 8.22 5.78
N PRO A 188 -0.76 9.04 5.17
CA PRO A 188 0.10 9.93 5.93
C PRO A 188 -0.68 10.92 6.79
N ASP A 189 -0.25 11.12 8.03
CA ASP A 189 -0.74 12.19 8.89
C ASP A 189 -0.01 13.49 8.54
N ARG A 190 -0.59 14.23 7.61
CA ARG A 190 0.03 15.40 7.00
C ARG A 190 -0.31 16.69 7.76
N LEU A 191 0.67 17.58 7.87
CA LEU A 191 0.48 18.90 8.45
C LEU A 191 -0.63 19.69 7.73
N PRO A 192 -1.65 20.20 8.43
CA PRO A 192 -2.73 20.96 7.80
C PRO A 192 -2.26 22.31 7.25
N GLY A 193 -2.98 22.83 6.26
CA GLY A 193 -2.71 24.17 5.69
C GLY A 193 -1.82 24.14 4.45
N TRP A 194 -1.38 22.99 4.00
CA TRP A 194 -0.61 22.79 2.77
C TRP A 194 -1.44 22.07 1.72
N ASP A 195 -1.17 22.38 0.46
CA ASP A 195 -1.72 21.62 -0.67
C ASP A 195 -0.73 20.48 -1.02
N TRP A 196 -1.02 19.30 -0.50
CA TRP A 196 -0.19 18.12 -0.66
C TRP A 196 -0.22 17.49 -2.06
N GLN A 197 -1.04 18.01 -2.96
CA GLN A 197 -1.04 17.64 -4.38
C GLN A 197 0.03 18.39 -5.18
N LEU A 198 0.68 19.38 -4.59
CA LEU A 198 1.73 20.17 -5.21
C LEU A 198 3.12 19.72 -4.71
N TYR A 199 4.16 20.20 -5.39
CA TYR A 199 5.52 20.07 -4.90
C TYR A 199 5.71 20.89 -3.63
N LEU A 200 6.33 20.28 -2.64
CA LEU A 200 6.55 20.89 -1.32
C LEU A 200 7.98 21.43 -1.20
N PRO A 201 8.21 22.48 -0.40
CA PRO A 201 9.56 22.91 -0.11
C PRO A 201 10.30 21.85 0.72
N GLY A 202 11.51 21.48 0.27
CA GLY A 202 12.35 20.46 0.91
C GLY A 202 13.30 21.02 1.98
N ASP A 203 13.17 22.30 2.32
CA ASP A 203 13.99 22.97 3.34
C ASP A 203 13.35 23.01 4.74
N ARG A 204 12.23 22.29 4.94
CA ARG A 204 11.41 22.31 6.15
C ARG A 204 11.12 20.91 6.68
N SER A 205 11.67 20.58 7.83
CA SER A 205 11.42 19.29 8.49
C SER A 205 9.98 19.12 8.96
N GLU A 206 9.25 20.22 9.24
CA GLU A 206 7.84 20.16 9.66
C GLU A 206 6.90 19.52 8.63
N LEU A 207 7.34 19.47 7.34
CA LEU A 207 6.59 18.81 6.26
C LEU A 207 6.94 17.32 6.09
N LEU A 208 7.88 16.82 6.87
CA LEU A 208 8.24 15.40 6.87
C LEU A 208 7.27 14.63 7.76
N TRP A 209 6.16 14.17 7.19
CA TRP A 209 5.30 13.26 7.93
C TRP A 209 6.04 11.95 8.26
N GLN A 210 5.85 11.44 9.47
CA GLN A 210 6.46 10.22 9.98
C GLN A 210 5.41 9.19 10.40
N ASP A 211 4.21 9.66 10.70
CA ASP A 211 3.11 8.87 11.21
C ASP A 211 2.02 8.71 10.15
N TYR A 212 1.17 7.71 10.36
CA TYR A 212 -0.01 7.43 9.56
C TYR A 212 -1.27 7.62 10.39
N LEU A 213 -2.37 7.92 9.71
CA LEU A 213 -3.67 7.94 10.37
C LEU A 213 -3.97 6.57 10.99
N PRO A 214 -4.55 6.53 12.20
CA PRO A 214 -4.90 5.28 12.83
C PRO A 214 -5.96 4.53 12.01
N PHE A 215 -5.94 3.20 12.03
CA PHE A 215 -6.87 2.36 11.27
C PHE A 215 -8.35 2.75 11.48
N SER A 216 -8.72 3.19 12.68
CA SER A 216 -10.08 3.65 13.00
C SER A 216 -10.50 4.93 12.27
N ALA A 217 -9.55 5.72 11.77
CA ALA A 217 -9.83 6.92 11.00
C ALA A 217 -9.97 6.65 9.49
N LEU A 218 -9.59 5.44 9.03
CA LEU A 218 -9.73 5.08 7.64
C LEU A 218 -11.22 4.90 7.27
N PRO A 219 -11.63 5.28 6.04
CA PRO A 219 -12.99 5.07 5.57
C PRO A 219 -13.36 3.59 5.59
N GLN A 220 -14.38 3.22 6.33
CA GLN A 220 -14.84 1.84 6.52
C GLN A 220 -16.34 1.80 6.77
N ILE A 221 -16.98 0.70 6.37
CA ILE A 221 -18.39 0.46 6.62
C ILE A 221 -18.62 -1.01 6.98
N GLN A 222 -19.38 -1.24 8.01
CA GLN A 222 -19.79 -2.56 8.48
C GLN A 222 -21.32 -2.68 8.46
N ASP A 223 -21.82 -3.80 7.94
CA ASP A 223 -23.23 -4.21 7.99
C ASP A 223 -24.21 -3.07 7.61
N PRO A 224 -24.05 -2.43 6.44
CA PRO A 224 -24.92 -1.32 6.07
C PRO A 224 -26.38 -1.76 5.99
N PRO A 225 -27.35 -0.88 6.29
CA PRO A 225 -28.78 -1.19 6.23
C PRO A 225 -29.26 -1.68 4.86
N SER A 226 -28.55 -1.31 3.79
CA SER A 226 -28.79 -1.80 2.42
C SER A 226 -28.58 -3.30 2.27
N GLY A 227 -27.82 -3.94 3.17
CA GLY A 227 -27.49 -5.36 3.12
C GLY A 227 -26.49 -5.74 2.03
N PHE A 228 -25.85 -4.79 1.37
CA PHE A 228 -24.81 -5.06 0.38
C PHE A 228 -23.69 -4.02 0.40
N ILE A 229 -22.52 -4.43 -0.06
CA ILE A 229 -21.34 -3.58 -0.26
C ILE A 229 -20.82 -3.82 -1.68
N LEU A 230 -20.40 -2.75 -2.34
CA LEU A 230 -19.79 -2.78 -3.67
C LEU A 230 -18.45 -2.06 -3.64
N SER A 231 -17.43 -2.67 -4.22
CA SER A 231 -16.13 -2.04 -4.45
C SER A 231 -15.75 -2.14 -5.93
N THR A 232 -15.68 -0.99 -6.60
CA THR A 232 -15.33 -0.86 -8.02
C THR A 232 -14.19 0.12 -8.22
N ASN A 233 -13.19 0.12 -7.32
CA ASN A 233 -12.08 1.07 -7.31
C ASN A 233 -12.51 2.54 -7.09
N GLN A 234 -13.69 2.76 -6.51
CA GLN A 234 -14.18 4.09 -6.19
C GLN A 234 -13.35 4.76 -5.08
N THR A 235 -13.47 6.09 -5.03
CA THR A 235 -12.84 6.86 -3.97
C THR A 235 -13.52 6.58 -2.63
N PRO A 236 -12.82 6.75 -1.48
CA PRO A 236 -13.42 6.58 -0.16
C PRO A 236 -14.61 7.50 0.10
N PHE A 237 -14.67 8.66 -0.54
CA PHE A 237 -15.80 9.60 -0.44
C PHE A 237 -17.12 9.07 -1.04
N ALA A 238 -17.06 8.02 -1.85
CA ALA A 238 -18.24 7.38 -2.42
C ALA A 238 -18.77 6.21 -1.56
N ILE A 239 -18.12 5.89 -0.45
CA ILE A 239 -18.45 4.76 0.42
C ILE A 239 -19.42 5.17 1.52
N SER A 240 -19.35 6.42 1.99
CA SER A 240 -20.31 6.94 2.94
C SER A 240 -21.66 7.08 2.24
N GLU A 241 -22.70 6.50 2.83
CA GLU A 241 -24.07 6.86 2.44
C GLU A 241 -24.18 8.38 2.43
N ALA A 242 -24.63 8.94 1.30
CA ALA A 242 -24.82 10.38 1.16
C ALA A 242 -25.73 10.85 2.29
N GLY A 243 -25.17 11.47 3.32
CA GLY A 243 -25.93 12.03 4.42
C GLY A 243 -25.48 11.71 5.83
N SER A 244 -24.28 11.17 6.05
CA SER A 244 -23.70 11.11 7.40
C SER A 244 -22.58 12.15 7.56
#